data_7ff81733553477e956cfe55278987fae
#
_entry.id   7ff81733553477e956cfe55278987fae
#
_cell.length_a   1.000
_cell.length_b   1.000
_cell.length_c   1.000
_cell.angle_alpha   90.00
_cell.angle_beta   90.00
_cell.angle_gamma   90.00
#
_symmetry.space_group_name_H-M   'P 1'
#
loop_
_entity.id
_entity.type
_entity.pdbx_description
1 polymer ?
#
loop_
_entity_poly.entity_id
_entity_poly.type
_entity_poly.pdbx_seq_one_letter_code
_entity_poly.pdbx_strand_id
1 'polypeptide(L)'
;MVRVPLSLRERQRGERFGSLLREARGDRSMVDVAAAAGVSAETLRKIETGRAPTPAFFTVAALAHALHLSLDDLAVACAEAAEAAEDAEGGGQALSA
;
A
#
# COMPACT_ATOMS: atom_id res chain seq x y z
N MET A 1 6.15 -14.99 -21.96
CA MET A 1 6.80 -14.35 -20.80
C MET A 1 6.17 -14.87 -19.50
N VAL A 2 7.00 -15.31 -18.60
CA VAL A 2 6.50 -15.81 -17.30
C VAL A 2 6.41 -14.64 -16.33
N ARG A 3 5.24 -14.47 -15.75
CA ARG A 3 5.02 -13.44 -14.73
C ARG A 3 5.34 -14.00 -13.35
N VAL A 4 6.23 -13.34 -12.64
CA VAL A 4 6.55 -13.72 -11.27
C VAL A 4 5.39 -13.30 -10.35
N PRO A 5 4.81 -14.24 -9.60
CA PRO A 5 3.73 -13.87 -8.67
C PRO A 5 4.25 -12.98 -7.55
N LEU A 6 3.37 -12.14 -7.04
CA LEU A 6 3.70 -11.31 -5.90
C LEU A 6 3.91 -12.17 -4.65
N SER A 7 4.91 -11.82 -3.87
CA SER A 7 5.16 -12.50 -2.59
C SER A 7 4.12 -12.04 -1.56
N LEU A 8 3.99 -12.80 -0.47
CA LEU A 8 3.16 -12.40 0.65
C LEU A 8 3.59 -11.03 1.18
N ARG A 9 4.90 -10.83 1.28
CA ARG A 9 5.48 -9.57 1.73
C ARG A 9 5.01 -8.39 0.87
N GLU A 10 5.05 -8.55 -0.44
CA GLU A 10 4.60 -7.50 -1.36
C GLU A 10 3.10 -7.21 -1.23
N ARG A 11 2.30 -8.26 -1.06
CA ARG A 11 0.86 -8.10 -0.89
C ARG A 11 0.52 -7.38 0.40
N GLN A 12 1.15 -7.76 1.49
CA GLN A 12 0.89 -7.15 2.79
C GLN A 12 1.33 -5.70 2.80
N ARG A 13 2.44 -5.40 2.17
CA ARG A 13 2.92 -4.03 2.01
C ARG A 13 1.88 -3.18 1.28
N GLY A 14 1.36 -3.70 0.18
CA GLY A 14 0.36 -2.99 -0.62
C GLY A 14 -0.97 -2.83 0.09
N GLU A 15 -1.41 -3.84 0.82
CA GLU A 15 -2.65 -3.78 1.60
C GLU A 15 -2.54 -2.73 2.71
N ARG A 16 -1.40 -2.68 3.38
CA ARG A 16 -1.17 -1.68 4.42
C ARG A 16 -1.16 -0.28 3.83
N PHE A 17 -0.52 -0.10 2.69
CA PHE A 17 -0.51 1.18 2.00
C PHE A 17 -1.94 1.63 1.67
N GLY A 18 -2.73 0.74 1.07
CA GLY A 18 -4.12 1.05 0.74
C GLY A 18 -4.95 1.43 1.97
N SER A 19 -4.75 0.72 3.06
CA SER A 19 -5.42 0.98 4.33
C SER A 19 -5.06 2.37 4.88
N LEU A 20 -3.78 2.74 4.82
CA LEU A 20 -3.32 4.05 5.27
C LEU A 20 -3.90 5.18 4.43
N LEU A 21 -3.99 4.99 3.11
CA LEU A 21 -4.62 5.97 2.23
C LEU A 21 -6.09 6.14 2.56
N ARG A 22 -6.78 5.03 2.80
CA ARG A 22 -8.19 5.07 3.12
C ARG A 22 -8.44 5.82 4.43
N GLU A 23 -7.64 5.57 5.45
CA GLU A 23 -7.74 6.28 6.71
C GLU A 23 -7.49 7.77 6.53
N ALA A 24 -6.45 8.13 5.77
CA ALA A 24 -6.10 9.53 5.55
C ALA A 24 -7.16 10.25 4.72
N ARG A 25 -7.81 9.53 3.80
CA ARG A 25 -8.88 10.12 3.00
C ARG A 25 -10.09 10.49 3.87
N GLY A 26 -10.39 9.69 4.89
CA GLY A 26 -11.50 9.97 5.79
C GLY A 26 -12.81 10.14 5.05
N ASP A 27 -13.49 11.27 5.27
CA ASP A 27 -14.80 11.55 4.68
C ASP A 27 -14.72 12.15 3.27
N ARG A 28 -13.52 12.44 2.78
CA ARG A 28 -13.36 12.98 1.43
C ARG A 28 -13.73 11.92 0.40
N SER A 29 -14.35 12.32 -0.69
CA SER A 29 -14.73 11.37 -1.73
C SER A 29 -13.50 10.85 -2.46
N MET A 30 -13.62 9.64 -2.98
CA MET A 30 -12.56 9.03 -3.77
C MET A 30 -12.26 9.86 -5.02
N VAL A 31 -13.32 10.40 -5.63
CA VAL A 31 -13.19 11.24 -6.82
C VAL A 31 -12.40 12.51 -6.51
N ASP A 32 -12.68 13.15 -5.39
CA ASP A 32 -11.99 14.38 -5.01
C ASP A 32 -10.51 14.15 -4.73
N VAL A 33 -10.19 13.10 -3.98
CA VAL A 33 -8.80 12.78 -3.66
C VAL A 33 -8.04 12.37 -4.92
N ALA A 34 -8.65 11.55 -5.77
CA ALA A 34 -8.03 11.14 -7.02
C ALA A 34 -7.73 12.36 -7.90
N ALA A 35 -8.69 13.28 -8.02
CA ALA A 35 -8.50 14.50 -8.78
C ALA A 35 -7.35 15.34 -8.23
N ALA A 36 -7.27 15.49 -6.91
CA ALA A 36 -6.19 16.23 -6.27
C ALA A 36 -4.82 15.60 -6.54
N ALA A 37 -4.78 14.30 -6.64
CA ALA A 37 -3.53 13.57 -6.90
C ALA A 37 -3.22 13.43 -8.40
N GLY A 38 -4.16 13.78 -9.27
CA GLY A 38 -3.97 13.63 -10.70
C GLY A 38 -4.05 12.18 -11.18
N VAL A 39 -4.78 11.33 -10.45
CA VAL A 39 -4.99 9.93 -10.85
C VAL A 39 -6.48 9.67 -11.00
N SER A 40 -6.82 8.54 -11.62
CA SER A 40 -8.24 8.19 -11.76
C SER A 40 -8.78 7.64 -10.45
N ALA A 41 -10.11 7.80 -10.26
CA ALA A 41 -10.76 7.21 -9.10
C ALA A 41 -10.62 5.68 -9.09
N GLU A 42 -10.62 5.08 -10.28
CA GLU A 42 -10.43 3.64 -10.42
C GLU A 42 -9.05 3.21 -9.91
N THR A 43 -8.01 3.98 -10.25
CA THR A 43 -6.65 3.72 -9.75
C THR A 43 -6.61 3.79 -8.24
N LEU A 44 -7.20 4.83 -7.66
CA LEU A 44 -7.23 4.99 -6.21
C LEU A 44 -7.99 3.84 -5.55
N ARG A 45 -9.13 3.44 -6.13
CA ARG A 45 -9.91 2.32 -5.59
C ARG A 45 -9.10 1.04 -5.56
N LYS A 46 -8.39 0.74 -6.64
CA LYS A 46 -7.56 -0.47 -6.71
C LYS A 46 -6.46 -0.46 -5.66
N ILE A 47 -5.88 0.70 -5.40
CA ILE A 47 -4.84 0.82 -4.38
C ILE A 47 -5.43 0.63 -2.98
N GLU A 48 -6.55 1.30 -2.68
CA GLU A 48 -7.18 1.21 -1.36
C GLU A 48 -7.68 -0.18 -1.02
N THR A 49 -8.08 -0.95 -2.02
CA THR A 49 -8.59 -2.31 -1.82
C THR A 49 -7.51 -3.38 -1.90
N GLY A 50 -6.26 -2.99 -2.11
CA GLY A 50 -5.16 -3.94 -2.20
C GLY A 50 -5.03 -4.65 -3.53
N ARG A 51 -5.86 -4.31 -4.51
CA ARG A 51 -5.84 -4.94 -5.84
C ARG A 51 -4.66 -4.48 -6.68
N ALA A 52 -4.09 -3.32 -6.36
CA ALA A 52 -2.89 -2.81 -6.99
C ALA A 52 -1.82 -2.63 -5.90
N PRO A 53 -1.17 -3.71 -5.48
CA PRO A 53 -0.29 -3.67 -4.30
C PRO A 53 1.07 -3.02 -4.54
N THR A 54 1.45 -2.81 -5.78
CA THR A 54 2.74 -2.18 -6.11
C THR A 54 2.55 -1.01 -7.07
N PRO A 55 1.88 0.07 -6.61
CA PRO A 55 1.68 1.23 -7.48
C PRO A 55 3.01 1.91 -7.82
N ALA A 56 3.03 2.61 -8.93
CA ALA A 56 4.22 3.33 -9.38
C ALA A 56 4.60 4.41 -8.35
N PHE A 57 5.89 4.66 -8.23
CA PHE A 57 6.39 5.61 -7.25
C PHE A 57 5.74 6.99 -7.35
N PHE A 58 5.60 7.53 -8.57
CA PHE A 58 5.05 8.87 -8.71
C PHE A 58 3.55 8.92 -8.39
N THR A 59 2.85 7.81 -8.56
CA THR A 59 1.47 7.70 -8.09
C THR A 59 1.42 7.77 -6.57
N VAL A 60 2.32 7.04 -5.90
CA VAL A 60 2.43 7.05 -4.45
C VAL A 60 2.74 8.46 -3.95
N ALA A 61 3.73 9.11 -4.56
CA ALA A 61 4.12 10.46 -4.17
C ALA A 61 2.99 11.46 -4.33
N ALA A 62 2.24 11.36 -5.42
CA ALA A 62 1.11 12.26 -5.68
C ALA A 62 0.00 12.07 -4.66
N LEU A 63 -0.32 10.82 -4.32
CA LEU A 63 -1.34 10.51 -3.32
C LEU A 63 -0.91 10.97 -1.93
N ALA A 64 0.34 10.74 -1.57
CA ALA A 64 0.88 11.19 -0.29
C ALA A 64 0.79 12.71 -0.17
N HIS A 65 1.15 13.41 -1.23
CA HIS A 65 1.07 14.87 -1.25
C HIS A 65 -0.38 15.35 -1.10
N ALA A 66 -1.30 14.76 -1.85
CA ALA A 66 -2.72 15.14 -1.81
C ALA A 66 -3.34 14.91 -0.43
N LEU A 67 -2.88 13.91 0.28
CA LEU A 67 -3.40 13.53 1.59
C LEU A 67 -2.54 14.05 2.75
N HIS A 68 -1.49 14.81 2.45
CA HIS A 68 -0.57 15.37 3.45
C HIS A 68 0.10 14.29 4.30
N LEU A 69 0.50 13.20 3.66
CA LEU A 69 1.19 12.10 4.32
C LEU A 69 2.69 12.16 4.05
N SER A 70 3.47 11.75 5.03
CA SER A 70 4.91 11.63 4.88
C SER A 70 5.25 10.35 4.13
N LEU A 71 6.04 10.47 3.07
CA LEU A 71 6.52 9.30 2.33
C LEU A 71 7.35 8.38 3.21
N ASP A 72 8.19 8.97 4.09
CA ASP A 72 9.00 8.17 5.00
C ASP A 72 8.15 7.37 5.97
N ASP A 73 7.12 8.01 6.54
CA ASP A 73 6.22 7.32 7.47
C ASP A 73 5.46 6.20 6.77
N LEU A 74 5.02 6.43 5.54
CA LEU A 74 4.35 5.39 4.75
C LEU A 74 5.28 4.22 4.49
N ALA A 75 6.53 4.51 4.12
CA ALA A 75 7.49 3.46 3.83
C ALA A 75 7.76 2.61 5.07
N VAL A 76 7.91 3.24 6.24
CA VAL A 76 8.15 2.53 7.49
C VAL A 76 6.95 1.65 7.85
N ALA A 77 5.75 2.21 7.81
CA ALA A 77 4.53 1.46 8.17
C ALA A 77 4.33 0.26 7.25
N CYS A 78 4.56 0.45 5.95
CA CYS A 78 4.39 -0.64 4.99
C CYS A 78 5.47 -1.70 5.15
N ALA A 79 6.71 -1.30 5.45
CA ALA A 79 7.80 -2.25 5.71
C ALA A 79 7.51 -3.08 6.97
N GLU A 80 6.99 -2.45 8.00
CA GLU A 80 6.62 -3.15 9.23
C GLU A 80 5.53 -4.19 8.99
N ALA A 81 4.54 -3.86 8.17
CA ALA A 81 3.48 -4.81 7.82
C ALA A 81 4.04 -5.99 7.02
N ALA A 82 4.97 -5.73 6.11
CA ALA A 82 5.60 -6.77 5.32
C ALA A 82 6.45 -7.70 6.21
N GLU A 83 7.19 -7.13 7.15
CA GLU A 83 7.99 -7.90 8.10
C GLU A 83 7.12 -8.74 9.00
N ALA A 84 6.02 -8.19 9.49
CA ALA A 84 5.09 -8.92 10.35
C ALA A 84 4.48 -10.12 9.63
N ALA A 85 4.13 -9.95 8.35
CA ALA A 85 3.59 -11.03 7.54
C ALA A 85 4.63 -12.13 7.31
N GLU A 86 5.87 -11.74 7.04
CA GLU A 86 6.97 -12.67 6.82
C GLU A 86 7.28 -13.43 8.10
N ASP A 87 7.31 -12.74 9.23
CA ASP A 87 7.56 -13.37 10.53
C ASP A 87 6.45 -14.35 10.89
N ALA A 88 5.20 -13.99 10.63
CA ALA A 88 4.06 -14.85 10.92
C ALA A 88 4.12 -16.13 10.07
N GLU A 89 4.50 -16.00 8.80
CA GLU A 89 4.62 -17.14 7.91
C GLU A 89 5.83 -18.01 8.24
N GLY A 90 6.96 -17.37 8.55
CA GLY A 90 8.21 -18.04 8.83
C GLY A 90 8.41 -18.42 10.30
N GLY A 91 7.48 -18.03 11.18
CA GLY A 91 7.65 -18.17 12.61
C GLY A 91 7.88 -19.61 13.05
N GLY A 92 7.17 -20.56 12.44
CA GLY A 92 7.35 -21.97 12.73
C GLY A 92 8.74 -22.46 12.40
N GLN A 93 9.29 -21.99 11.31
CA GLN A 93 10.64 -22.37 10.89
C GLN A 93 11.68 -21.78 11.83
N ALA A 94 11.51 -20.53 12.19
CA ALA A 94 12.43 -19.87 13.11
C ALA A 94 12.47 -20.57 14.45
N LEU A 95 11.30 -21.00 14.93
CA LEU A 95 11.21 -21.69 16.21
C LEU A 95 11.76 -23.10 16.16
N SER A 96 11.73 -23.73 14.99
CA SER A 96 12.22 -25.09 14.83
C SER A 96 13.72 -25.14 14.63
N ALA A 97 14.31 -24.02 14.36
CA ALA A 97 15.75 -23.92 14.27
C ALA A 97 16.36 -23.81 15.64
#